data_a9b67ab3a519973b02f0d6e245403607
#
_entry.id   a9b67ab3a519973b02f0d6e245403607
#
_cell.length_a   1.000
_cell.length_b   1.000
_cell.length_c   1.000
_cell.angle_alpha   90.00
_cell.angle_beta   90.00
_cell.angle_gamma   90.00
#
_symmetry.space_group_name_H-M   'P 1'
#
loop_
_entity.id
_entity.type
_entity.pdbx_description
1 polymer ?
#
loop_
_entity_poly.entity_id
_entity_poly.type
_entity_poly.pdbx_seq_one_letter_code
_entity_poly.pdbx_strand_id
1 'polypeptide(L)'
;KRIYNLAAILLCIVLAGCTSLGGEPTFQDEDIAVNGYDVVVYFTEQHPVKGNLEFSSHYKDTQWLFSSEEHKLLFEQNQQQYLPQYGGYCAYGMSKGFVVDTDPNAFTILNNKLYLNYSLGVRETWLQDTALYIERADKNWLEKIAK
;
A
#
# COMPACT_ATOMS: atom_id res chain seq x y z
N LYS A 1 -48.07 15.57 46.04
CA LYS A 1 -47.17 16.15 44.99
C LYS A 1 -45.93 15.30 44.88
N ARG A 2 -45.84 14.51 43.82
CA ARG A 2 -44.64 13.74 43.51
C ARG A 2 -43.75 14.56 42.58
N ILE A 3 -42.61 14.98 43.11
CA ILE A 3 -41.57 15.60 42.29
C ILE A 3 -40.72 14.49 41.75
N TYR A 4 -40.81 14.20 40.45
CA TYR A 4 -39.93 13.27 39.77
C TYR A 4 -38.65 14.03 39.43
N ASN A 5 -37.60 13.75 40.16
CA ASN A 5 -36.26 14.14 39.78
C ASN A 5 -35.81 13.25 38.63
N LEU A 6 -35.91 13.77 37.42
CA LEU A 6 -35.27 13.21 36.25
C LEU A 6 -33.78 13.59 36.31
N ALA A 7 -33.00 12.72 36.91
CA ALA A 7 -31.54 12.77 36.74
C ALA A 7 -31.21 12.34 35.28
N ALA A 8 -31.00 13.35 34.45
CA ALA A 8 -30.47 13.13 33.12
C ALA A 8 -29.04 12.61 33.25
N ILE A 9 -28.87 11.30 33.12
CA ILE A 9 -27.55 10.69 32.96
C ILE A 9 -27.07 11.03 31.56
N LEU A 10 -26.22 12.05 31.52
CA LEU A 10 -25.48 12.40 30.29
C LEU A 10 -24.44 11.33 30.06
N LEU A 11 -24.78 10.31 29.25
CA LEU A 11 -23.85 9.27 28.80
C LEU A 11 -22.90 9.93 27.80
N CYS A 12 -21.75 10.39 28.27
CA CYS A 12 -20.65 10.79 27.41
C CYS A 12 -20.11 9.53 26.72
N ILE A 13 -20.63 9.26 25.51
CA ILE A 13 -20.00 8.30 24.61
C ILE A 13 -18.69 8.93 24.15
N VAL A 14 -17.61 8.59 24.81
CA VAL A 14 -16.26 8.84 24.30
C VAL A 14 -16.09 7.95 23.10
N LEU A 15 -16.40 8.46 21.91
CA LEU A 15 -15.96 7.87 20.67
C LEU A 15 -14.43 7.97 20.67
N ALA A 16 -13.76 6.94 21.17
CA ALA A 16 -12.36 6.72 20.89
C ALA A 16 -12.27 6.51 19.36
N GLY A 17 -12.09 7.61 18.64
CA GLY A 17 -11.82 7.58 17.22
C GLY A 17 -10.51 6.83 17.02
N CYS A 18 -10.58 5.54 16.69
CA CYS A 18 -9.47 4.83 16.11
C CYS A 18 -9.13 5.55 14.81
N THR A 19 -8.14 6.44 14.82
CA THR A 19 -7.57 7.01 13.61
C THR A 19 -6.83 5.90 12.87
N SER A 20 -7.56 5.12 12.08
CA SER A 20 -6.92 4.22 11.13
C SER A 20 -6.28 5.06 10.03
N LEU A 21 -5.10 4.67 9.57
CA LEU A 21 -4.60 5.15 8.30
C LEU A 21 -5.64 4.80 7.24
N GLY A 22 -6.13 5.81 6.51
CA GLY A 22 -7.14 5.62 5.48
C GLY A 22 -6.63 4.79 4.30
N GLY A 23 -7.48 4.57 3.31
CA GLY A 23 -7.15 3.88 2.07
C GLY A 23 -7.30 2.35 2.14
N GLU A 24 -7.37 1.76 0.98
CA GLU A 24 -7.46 0.32 0.79
C GLU A 24 -6.14 -0.40 1.19
N PRO A 25 -6.18 -1.72 1.45
CA PRO A 25 -4.95 -2.50 1.72
C PRO A 25 -3.93 -2.49 0.58
N THR A 26 -4.40 -2.28 -0.64
CA THR A 26 -3.57 -2.16 -1.84
C THR A 26 -3.86 -0.83 -2.52
N PHE A 27 -2.82 -0.13 -2.98
CA PHE A 27 -2.99 1.03 -3.84
C PHE A 27 -3.63 0.59 -5.16
N GLN A 28 -4.83 1.08 -5.42
CA GLN A 28 -5.65 0.66 -6.56
C GLN A 28 -6.51 1.80 -7.07
N ASP A 29 -6.87 1.70 -8.33
CA ASP A 29 -7.87 2.51 -9.00
C ASP A 29 -8.82 1.58 -9.76
N GLU A 30 -10.14 1.71 -9.53
CA GLU A 30 -11.15 0.82 -10.13
C GLU A 30 -10.81 -0.68 -9.96
N ASP A 31 -10.36 -1.09 -8.78
CA ASP A 31 -9.93 -2.45 -8.43
C ASP A 31 -8.64 -2.93 -9.15
N ILE A 32 -7.94 -2.06 -9.87
CA ILE A 32 -6.67 -2.38 -10.53
C ILE A 32 -5.50 -1.90 -9.67
N ALA A 33 -4.63 -2.83 -9.29
CA ALA A 33 -3.48 -2.57 -8.45
C ALA A 33 -2.42 -1.72 -9.16
N VAL A 34 -1.79 -0.83 -8.42
CA VAL A 34 -0.59 -0.06 -8.79
C VAL A 34 -0.60 0.51 -10.21
N ASN A 35 -1.72 1.18 -10.56
CA ASN A 35 -1.94 1.78 -11.88
C ASN A 35 -1.87 0.79 -13.06
N GLY A 36 -2.02 -0.50 -12.82
CA GLY A 36 -1.98 -1.53 -13.85
C GLY A 36 -0.57 -1.89 -14.36
N TYR A 37 0.46 -1.53 -13.62
CA TYR A 37 1.83 -1.90 -13.95
C TYR A 37 2.16 -3.31 -13.48
N ASP A 38 2.99 -3.99 -14.25
CA ASP A 38 3.44 -5.35 -14.00
C ASP A 38 4.49 -5.36 -12.87
N VAL A 39 4.13 -5.91 -11.71
CA VAL A 39 5.05 -5.91 -10.54
C VAL A 39 6.22 -6.88 -10.71
N VAL A 40 6.12 -7.89 -11.57
CA VAL A 40 7.19 -8.85 -11.84
C VAL A 40 8.33 -8.20 -12.64
N VAL A 41 7.98 -7.33 -13.60
CA VAL A 41 8.96 -6.65 -14.47
C VAL A 41 10.01 -5.88 -13.66
N TYR A 42 9.65 -5.26 -12.55
CA TYR A 42 10.61 -4.54 -11.72
C TYR A 42 11.77 -5.41 -11.24
N PHE A 43 11.50 -6.69 -10.99
CA PHE A 43 12.52 -7.66 -10.57
C PHE A 43 13.29 -8.25 -11.72
N THR A 44 12.63 -8.49 -12.86
CA THR A 44 13.23 -9.18 -14.02
C THR A 44 13.94 -8.25 -14.99
N GLU A 45 13.39 -7.03 -15.19
CA GLU A 45 13.87 -6.08 -16.20
C GLU A 45 14.26 -4.72 -15.62
N GLN A 46 13.93 -4.42 -14.36
CA GLN A 46 14.31 -3.21 -13.63
C GLN A 46 13.84 -1.90 -14.28
N HIS A 47 12.66 -1.93 -14.89
CA HIS A 47 11.97 -0.74 -15.38
C HIS A 47 10.45 -0.97 -15.35
N PRO A 48 9.62 0.11 -15.32
CA PRO A 48 8.18 -0.03 -15.34
C PRO A 48 7.66 -0.48 -16.71
N VAL A 49 6.77 -1.45 -16.71
CA VAL A 49 6.03 -1.89 -17.90
C VAL A 49 4.55 -2.04 -17.54
N LYS A 50 3.69 -1.46 -18.35
CA LYS A 50 2.25 -1.59 -18.20
C LYS A 50 1.81 -3.03 -18.44
N GLY A 51 0.96 -3.55 -17.57
CA GLY A 51 0.32 -4.83 -17.75
C GLY A 51 -0.86 -4.76 -18.74
N ASN A 52 -1.44 -5.90 -19.01
CA ASN A 52 -2.56 -6.08 -19.92
C ASN A 52 -3.66 -6.88 -19.20
N LEU A 53 -4.93 -6.51 -19.39
CA LEU A 53 -6.08 -7.22 -18.83
C LEU A 53 -6.14 -8.70 -19.24
N GLU A 54 -5.59 -9.04 -20.40
CA GLU A 54 -5.46 -10.43 -20.85
C GLU A 54 -4.62 -11.30 -19.92
N PHE A 55 -3.62 -10.71 -19.27
CA PHE A 55 -2.73 -11.36 -18.31
C PHE A 55 -2.97 -10.81 -16.93
N SER A 56 -4.04 -11.21 -16.29
CA SER A 56 -4.41 -10.70 -14.97
C SER A 56 -4.63 -11.78 -13.93
N SER A 57 -4.44 -11.44 -12.68
CA SER A 57 -4.68 -12.30 -11.52
C SER A 57 -5.34 -11.50 -10.41
N HIS A 58 -6.33 -12.11 -9.74
CA HIS A 58 -6.96 -11.52 -8.57
C HIS A 58 -6.23 -11.94 -7.30
N TYR A 59 -5.91 -10.96 -6.47
CA TYR A 59 -5.31 -11.19 -5.16
C TYR A 59 -5.80 -10.10 -4.18
N LYS A 60 -6.35 -10.51 -3.04
CA LYS A 60 -6.90 -9.61 -2.01
C LYS A 60 -7.88 -8.58 -2.60
N ASP A 61 -8.89 -9.05 -3.31
CA ASP A 61 -9.95 -8.25 -3.93
C ASP A 61 -9.46 -7.19 -4.94
N THR A 62 -8.25 -7.35 -5.43
CA THR A 62 -7.61 -6.44 -6.37
C THR A 62 -7.11 -7.21 -7.58
N GLN A 63 -7.22 -6.61 -8.75
CA GLN A 63 -6.75 -7.18 -10.01
C GLN A 63 -5.33 -6.68 -10.33
N TRP A 64 -4.42 -7.62 -10.49
CA TRP A 64 -3.03 -7.36 -10.86
C TRP A 64 -2.82 -7.67 -12.32
N LEU A 65 -2.23 -6.73 -13.06
CA LEU A 65 -2.00 -6.87 -14.50
C LEU A 65 -0.54 -7.17 -14.80
N PHE A 66 -0.33 -8.05 -15.78
CA PHE A 66 1.01 -8.47 -16.20
C PHE A 66 1.21 -8.22 -17.69
N SER A 67 2.45 -8.09 -18.11
CA SER A 67 2.83 -7.87 -19.50
C SER A 67 2.91 -9.16 -20.32
N SER A 68 2.90 -10.32 -19.63
CA SER A 68 2.96 -11.64 -20.27
C SER A 68 2.31 -12.71 -19.39
N GLU A 69 1.96 -13.83 -20.00
CA GLU A 69 1.49 -15.03 -19.28
C GLU A 69 2.57 -15.56 -18.33
N GLU A 70 3.84 -15.51 -18.73
CA GLU A 70 4.96 -15.93 -17.88
C GLU A 70 5.01 -15.12 -16.58
N HIS A 71 4.88 -13.80 -16.65
CA HIS A 71 4.90 -12.95 -15.45
C HIS A 71 3.70 -13.19 -14.56
N LYS A 72 2.51 -13.38 -15.14
CA LYS A 72 1.32 -13.78 -14.40
C LYS A 72 1.56 -15.07 -13.61
N LEU A 73 2.12 -16.10 -14.24
CA LEU A 73 2.41 -17.38 -13.60
C LEU A 73 3.47 -17.25 -12.51
N LEU A 74 4.52 -16.47 -12.72
CA LEU A 74 5.53 -16.19 -11.70
C LEU A 74 4.90 -15.54 -10.46
N PHE A 75 4.02 -14.57 -10.66
CA PHE A 75 3.29 -13.92 -9.56
C PHE A 75 2.41 -14.93 -8.81
N GLU A 76 1.61 -15.72 -9.52
CA GLU A 76 0.70 -16.70 -8.90
C GLU A 76 1.45 -17.78 -8.11
N GLN A 77 2.64 -18.18 -8.55
CA GLN A 77 3.48 -19.15 -7.88
C GLN A 77 4.14 -18.62 -6.61
N ASN A 78 4.42 -17.32 -6.54
CA ASN A 78 5.06 -16.70 -5.37
C ASN A 78 4.66 -15.23 -5.23
N GLN A 79 3.43 -14.97 -4.85
CA GLN A 79 2.88 -13.63 -4.70
C GLN A 79 3.70 -12.75 -3.75
N GLN A 80 4.12 -13.29 -2.60
CA GLN A 80 4.85 -12.53 -1.59
C GLN A 80 6.18 -11.98 -2.10
N GLN A 81 6.80 -12.65 -3.07
CA GLN A 81 8.03 -12.20 -3.69
C GLN A 81 7.83 -10.90 -4.48
N TYR A 82 6.69 -10.77 -5.16
CA TYR A 82 6.45 -9.71 -6.15
C TYR A 82 5.54 -8.59 -5.65
N LEU A 83 4.80 -8.82 -4.57
CA LEU A 83 3.95 -7.79 -4.00
C LEU A 83 4.80 -6.60 -3.54
N PRO A 84 4.43 -5.37 -3.92
CA PRO A 84 5.14 -4.20 -3.44
C PRO A 84 4.94 -4.02 -1.93
N GLN A 85 5.92 -3.45 -1.27
CA GLN A 85 5.81 -3.11 0.14
C GLN A 85 4.70 -2.08 0.34
N TYR A 86 4.05 -2.14 1.48
CA TYR A 86 2.96 -1.21 1.87
C TYR A 86 1.78 -1.20 0.88
N GLY A 87 1.47 -2.36 0.31
CA GLY A 87 0.38 -2.49 -0.66
C GLY A 87 0.58 -1.69 -1.95
N GLY A 88 1.79 -1.21 -2.22
CA GLY A 88 2.09 -0.35 -3.36
C GLY A 88 1.95 1.14 -3.08
N TYR A 89 1.65 1.54 -1.84
CA TYR A 89 1.66 2.95 -1.43
C TYR A 89 3.08 3.49 -1.28
N CYS A 90 3.20 4.81 -1.28
CA CYS A 90 4.46 5.51 -1.14
C CYS A 90 5.21 5.13 0.14
N ALA A 91 6.41 4.58 0.00
CA ALA A 91 7.24 4.16 1.12
C ALA A 91 7.62 5.34 2.03
N TYR A 92 7.99 6.48 1.45
CA TYR A 92 8.27 7.69 2.22
C TYR A 92 7.02 8.21 2.93
N GLY A 93 5.88 8.27 2.23
CA GLY A 93 4.61 8.67 2.83
C GLY A 93 4.23 7.77 4.00
N MET A 94 4.38 6.45 3.86
CA MET A 94 4.09 5.49 4.92
C MET A 94 5.01 5.69 6.14
N SER A 95 6.26 6.06 5.93
CA SER A 95 7.19 6.38 7.02
C SER A 95 6.74 7.59 7.85
N LYS A 96 5.93 8.47 7.28
CA LYS A 96 5.34 9.64 7.92
C LYS A 96 3.91 9.39 8.44
N GLY A 97 3.38 8.19 8.24
CA GLY A 97 2.02 7.83 8.64
C GLY A 97 0.94 8.22 7.62
N PHE A 98 1.31 8.46 6.37
CA PHE A 98 0.38 8.84 5.31
C PHE A 98 0.25 7.74 4.25
N VAL A 99 -0.96 7.59 3.74
CA VAL A 99 -1.29 6.73 2.61
C VAL A 99 -1.30 7.61 1.36
N VAL A 100 -0.31 7.43 0.49
CA VAL A 100 -0.07 8.28 -0.67
C VAL A 100 0.13 7.42 -1.91
N ASP A 101 -0.40 7.90 -3.04
CA ASP A 101 -0.25 7.28 -4.36
C ASP A 101 1.23 7.19 -4.78
N THR A 102 1.49 6.41 -5.81
CA THR A 102 2.85 6.21 -6.30
C THR A 102 2.97 6.36 -7.80
N ASP A 103 4.16 6.78 -8.23
CA ASP A 103 4.57 6.85 -9.63
C ASP A 103 5.29 5.54 -9.98
N PRO A 104 4.89 4.83 -11.04
CA PRO A 104 5.56 3.60 -11.48
C PRO A 104 7.05 3.77 -11.78
N ASN A 105 7.51 4.96 -12.13
CA ASN A 105 8.92 5.25 -12.37
C ASN A 105 9.73 5.44 -11.07
N ALA A 106 9.07 5.76 -9.97
CA ALA A 106 9.70 6.00 -8.68
C ALA A 106 9.84 4.71 -7.85
N PHE A 107 10.38 3.66 -8.45
CA PHE A 107 10.58 2.35 -7.84
C PHE A 107 12.01 2.15 -7.33
N THR A 108 12.16 1.25 -6.37
CA THR A 108 13.46 0.74 -5.92
C THR A 108 13.31 -0.73 -5.53
N ILE A 109 14.22 -1.55 -6.00
CA ILE A 109 14.41 -2.91 -5.48
C ILE A 109 15.53 -2.84 -4.46
N LEU A 110 15.20 -3.17 -3.22
CA LEU A 110 16.16 -3.17 -2.11
C LEU A 110 15.95 -4.44 -1.28
N ASN A 111 17.01 -5.20 -1.06
CA ASN A 111 16.95 -6.48 -0.36
C ASN A 111 15.85 -7.42 -0.91
N ASN A 112 15.75 -7.47 -2.22
CA ASN A 112 14.77 -8.28 -2.96
C ASN A 112 13.30 -7.92 -2.67
N LYS A 113 13.03 -6.66 -2.32
CA LYS A 113 11.70 -6.10 -2.08
C LYS A 113 11.46 -4.90 -2.98
N LEU A 114 10.23 -4.76 -3.46
CA LEU A 114 9.81 -3.64 -4.28
C LEU A 114 9.24 -2.52 -3.41
N TYR A 115 9.84 -1.35 -3.50
CA TYR A 115 9.36 -0.10 -2.88
C TYR A 115 8.96 0.88 -3.98
N LEU A 116 7.80 1.49 -3.81
CA LEU A 116 7.30 2.56 -4.68
C LEU A 116 7.24 3.88 -3.92
N ASN A 117 7.46 4.98 -4.60
CA ASN A 117 7.35 6.32 -4.03
C ASN A 117 6.46 7.22 -4.90
N TYR A 118 6.01 8.33 -4.34
CA TYR A 118 5.09 9.27 -4.97
C TYR A 118 5.65 9.89 -6.24
N SER A 119 6.95 10.19 -6.25
CA SER A 119 7.66 10.83 -7.36
C SER A 119 9.14 10.50 -7.32
N LEU A 120 9.85 10.81 -8.40
CA LEU A 120 11.31 10.66 -8.42
C LEU A 120 11.98 11.51 -7.34
N GLY A 121 11.49 12.75 -7.12
CA GLY A 121 12.01 13.62 -6.05
C GLY A 121 11.80 13.04 -4.64
N VAL A 122 10.63 12.48 -4.38
CA VAL A 122 10.35 11.80 -3.09
C VAL A 122 11.20 10.54 -2.95
N ARG A 123 11.40 9.78 -4.03
CA ARG A 123 12.31 8.63 -4.04
C ARG A 123 13.74 9.05 -3.65
N GLU A 124 14.25 10.15 -4.22
CA GLU A 124 15.59 10.68 -3.86
C GLU A 124 15.68 11.03 -2.36
N THR A 125 14.64 11.63 -1.79
CA THR A 125 14.57 11.90 -0.35
C THR A 125 14.59 10.60 0.46
N TRP A 126 13.79 9.61 0.06
CA TRP A 126 13.73 8.29 0.72
C TRP A 126 15.09 7.56 0.66
N LEU A 127 15.81 7.66 -0.45
CA LEU A 127 17.14 7.05 -0.63
C LEU A 127 18.20 7.63 0.33
N GLN A 128 17.98 8.81 0.92
CA GLN A 128 18.94 9.42 1.85
C GLN A 128 19.08 8.61 3.17
N ASP A 129 18.02 7.92 3.60
CA ASP A 129 18.04 7.08 4.80
C ASP A 129 16.99 5.98 4.72
N THR A 130 17.22 5.01 3.84
CA THR A 130 16.26 3.92 3.61
C THR A 130 15.99 3.11 4.86
N ALA A 131 17.02 2.85 5.68
CA ALA A 131 16.87 2.05 6.89
C ALA A 131 15.89 2.70 7.88
N LEU A 132 16.01 4.01 8.11
CA LEU A 132 15.12 4.76 9.00
C LEU A 132 13.69 4.80 8.46
N TYR A 133 13.54 5.11 7.18
CA TYR A 133 12.20 5.23 6.57
C TYR A 133 11.49 3.87 6.46
N ILE A 134 12.21 2.79 6.19
CA ILE A 134 11.66 1.44 6.19
C ILE A 134 11.22 1.02 7.60
N GLU A 135 12.04 1.24 8.62
CA GLU A 135 11.68 0.94 10.01
C GLU A 135 10.38 1.63 10.42
N ARG A 136 10.26 2.93 10.14
CA ARG A 136 9.06 3.72 10.45
C ARG A 136 7.84 3.27 9.63
N ALA A 137 8.04 3.03 8.34
CA ALA A 137 6.98 2.59 7.46
C ALA A 137 6.46 1.20 7.84
N ASP A 138 7.34 0.27 8.18
CA ASP A 138 6.96 -1.07 8.63
C ASP A 138 6.07 -1.00 9.87
N LYS A 139 6.43 -0.18 10.84
CA LYS A 139 5.63 0.05 12.04
C LYS A 139 4.25 0.62 11.71
N ASN A 140 4.21 1.68 10.91
CA ASN A 140 2.95 2.34 10.52
C ASN A 140 2.07 1.41 9.69
N TRP A 141 2.66 0.60 8.83
CA TRP A 141 1.94 -0.38 8.03
C TRP A 141 1.29 -1.47 8.88
N LEU A 142 2.00 -2.00 9.88
CA LEU A 142 1.43 -2.96 10.83
C LEU A 142 0.24 -2.38 11.57
N GLU A 143 0.30 -1.12 11.98
CA GLU A 143 -0.83 -0.43 12.62
C GLU A 143 -2.03 -0.28 11.67
N LYS A 144 -1.77 -0.05 10.37
CA LYS A 144 -2.81 0.05 9.35
C LYS A 144 -3.51 -1.28 9.12
N ILE A 145 -2.77 -2.36 8.89
CA ILE A 145 -3.34 -3.67 8.54
C ILE A 145 -3.93 -4.42 9.73
N ALA A 146 -3.57 -4.04 10.97
CA ALA A 146 -4.12 -4.64 12.19
C ALA A 146 -5.56 -4.18 12.49
N LYS A 147 -6.06 -3.19 11.78
CA LYS A 147 -7.41 -2.62 11.91
C LYS A 147 -8.33 -3.08 10.81
#